data_66d790f4e1f8c245d4474a78c029e433
#
_entry.id   66d790f4e1f8c245d4474a78c029e433
#
_cell.length_a   1.000
_cell.length_b   1.000
_cell.length_c   1.000
_cell.angle_alpha   90.00
_cell.angle_beta   90.00
_cell.angle_gamma   90.00
#
_symmetry.space_group_name_H-M   'P 1'
#
loop_
_entity.id
_entity.type
_entity.pdbx_description
1 polymer ?
#
loop_
_entity_poly.entity_id
_entity_poly.type
_entity_poly.pdbx_seq_one_letter_code
_entity_poly.pdbx_strand_id
1 'polypeptide(L)'
;MPLEENPACRSRRSFLQLSAAAAAATVGFRIVTEPMLARADSRPFPKDAVVIDANENPLGPCGVACSAVTDMASQGGRYSMWMTDDLVKTFSDLQGLKPHYVLPFPGSSEPLHYSVLAFTSPAKSYVTADPGYEAGAHAAKISGARVVRVPLTKTYAHDVKAMLAAAPDAGVFYICSPNNPTGTLTSHSDIEYLLDHKPKGSILLVDEAYIHFADASSAVDLVKADKDVVVLRTFSKIYGMAGLRCGFGIARPELLEKVAEFSGWNAMPITAVAAATASLKDERLVPERKRINATIRQATCEWLSKNGYSFIPSQSNCFMVDAKRPAKEMIAAMAAQNVFIGRPWPVWPTYVRITVGTQPEMERFQEAFQRVMSGAATASLTPTPEASFLNLDGLVIPASRA
;
A
#
# COMPACT_ATOMS: atom_id res chain seq x y z
N MET A 1 -51.82 35.19 -32.23
CA MET A 1 -50.53 34.54 -32.04
C MET A 1 -50.23 34.43 -30.56
N PRO A 2 -50.26 33.26 -29.94
CA PRO A 2 -49.86 33.12 -28.53
C PRO A 2 -48.34 33.02 -28.45
N LEU A 3 -47.78 33.68 -27.44
CA LEU A 3 -46.36 33.66 -27.10
C LEU A 3 -45.99 32.32 -26.52
N GLU A 4 -44.95 31.68 -27.10
CA GLU A 4 -44.36 30.46 -26.63
C GLU A 4 -43.72 30.68 -25.24
N GLU A 5 -44.09 29.91 -24.24
CA GLU A 5 -43.46 29.85 -22.94
C GLU A 5 -42.07 29.18 -23.04
N ASN A 6 -41.05 29.88 -22.53
CA ASN A 6 -39.65 29.47 -22.47
C ASN A 6 -39.46 28.45 -21.30
N PRO A 7 -39.02 27.17 -21.52
CA PRO A 7 -38.96 26.13 -20.48
C PRO A 7 -37.65 26.10 -19.73
N ALA A 8 -37.17 27.24 -19.21
CA ALA A 8 -35.90 27.27 -18.48
C ALA A 8 -35.91 28.09 -17.20
N CYS A 9 -36.96 28.02 -16.41
CA CYS A 9 -36.94 28.55 -15.05
C CYS A 9 -36.99 27.38 -14.03
N ARG A 10 -35.87 26.71 -13.81
CA ARG A 10 -35.75 25.77 -12.69
C ARG A 10 -35.86 26.56 -11.38
N SER A 11 -36.85 26.22 -10.55
CA SER A 11 -37.14 26.94 -9.33
C SER A 11 -35.93 26.92 -8.39
N ARG A 12 -35.78 27.98 -7.56
CA ARG A 12 -34.76 28.04 -6.49
C ARG A 12 -34.78 26.79 -5.61
N ARG A 13 -35.94 26.19 -5.42
CA ARG A 13 -36.14 24.97 -4.65
C ARG A 13 -35.53 23.74 -5.31
N SER A 14 -35.63 23.62 -6.65
CA SER A 14 -34.99 22.54 -7.42
C SER A 14 -33.47 22.70 -7.45
N PHE A 15 -32.96 23.94 -7.48
CA PHE A 15 -31.52 24.21 -7.38
C PHE A 15 -30.99 23.87 -6.00
N LEU A 16 -31.70 24.24 -4.92
CA LEU A 16 -31.32 23.89 -3.54
C LEU A 16 -31.42 22.37 -3.28
N GLN A 17 -32.37 21.68 -3.87
CA GLN A 17 -32.46 20.22 -3.76
C GLN A 17 -31.36 19.51 -4.52
N LEU A 18 -30.96 19.98 -5.71
CA LEU A 18 -29.80 19.50 -6.45
C LEU A 18 -28.48 19.83 -5.72
N SER A 19 -28.37 21.00 -5.11
CA SER A 19 -27.20 21.39 -4.31
C SER A 19 -27.10 20.56 -3.03
N ALA A 20 -28.21 20.26 -2.36
CA ALA A 20 -28.23 19.38 -1.19
C ALA A 20 -27.93 17.92 -1.54
N ALA A 21 -28.41 17.41 -2.68
CA ALA A 21 -28.06 16.08 -3.20
C ALA A 21 -26.57 16.00 -3.62
N ALA A 22 -26.02 17.07 -4.21
CA ALA A 22 -24.60 17.16 -4.53
C ALA A 22 -23.71 17.27 -3.26
N ALA A 23 -24.20 17.99 -2.23
CA ALA A 23 -23.48 18.07 -0.94
C ALA A 23 -23.50 16.75 -0.15
N ALA A 24 -24.55 15.92 -0.30
CA ALA A 24 -24.61 14.57 0.27
C ALA A 24 -23.70 13.56 -0.47
N ALA A 25 -23.26 13.88 -1.68
CA ALA A 25 -22.37 13.05 -2.51
C ALA A 25 -20.89 13.42 -2.43
N THR A 26 -20.50 14.42 -1.63
CA THR A 26 -19.09 14.71 -1.36
C THR A 26 -18.52 13.72 -0.35
N VAL A 27 -18.43 12.45 -0.74
CA VAL A 27 -17.48 11.53 -0.13
C VAL A 27 -16.10 12.09 -0.48
N GLY A 28 -15.48 12.81 0.46
CA GLY A 28 -14.18 13.42 0.22
C GLY A 28 -13.18 12.39 -0.24
N PHE A 29 -12.59 12.60 -1.42
CA PHE A 29 -11.52 11.73 -1.90
C PHE A 29 -10.38 11.71 -0.90
N ARG A 30 -10.01 10.53 -0.40
CA ARG A 30 -8.88 10.32 0.50
C ARG A 30 -7.93 9.30 -0.09
N ILE A 31 -6.65 9.64 -0.10
CA ILE A 31 -5.59 8.65 -0.36
C ILE A 31 -5.45 7.76 0.87
N VAL A 32 -5.84 6.50 0.76
CA VAL A 32 -5.71 5.52 1.84
C VAL A 32 -4.30 4.95 1.83
N THR A 33 -3.64 4.98 2.99
CA THR A 33 -2.27 4.51 3.18
C THR A 33 -2.21 3.39 4.21
N GLU A 34 -1.13 2.61 4.24
CA GLU A 34 -0.97 1.49 5.17
C GLU A 34 -1.16 1.88 6.64
N PRO A 35 -0.58 2.98 7.17
CA PRO A 35 -0.83 3.39 8.56
C PRO A 35 -2.30 3.66 8.87
N MET A 36 -3.07 4.20 7.92
CA MET A 36 -4.50 4.43 8.10
C MET A 36 -5.30 3.14 8.19
N LEU A 37 -4.84 2.08 7.51
CA LEU A 37 -5.44 0.76 7.57
C LEU A 37 -4.99 -0.02 8.81
N ALA A 38 -3.74 0.16 9.24
CA ALA A 38 -3.15 -0.56 10.36
C ALA A 38 -3.58 -0.03 11.73
N ARG A 39 -3.79 1.30 11.84
CA ARG A 39 -3.98 1.99 13.12
C ARG A 39 -5.33 2.71 13.17
N ALA A 40 -6.12 2.37 14.17
CA ALA A 40 -7.43 2.98 14.38
C ALA A 40 -7.34 4.40 14.99
N ASP A 41 -6.26 4.71 15.69
CA ASP A 41 -6.05 6.03 16.29
C ASP A 41 -4.62 6.55 16.06
N SER A 42 -4.43 7.85 16.22
CA SER A 42 -3.17 8.57 16.00
C SER A 42 -2.36 8.79 17.27
N ARG A 43 -2.70 8.14 18.39
CA ARG A 43 -1.95 8.31 19.64
C ARG A 43 -0.53 7.78 19.50
N PRO A 44 0.46 8.45 20.09
CA PRO A 44 1.82 7.94 20.09
C PRO A 44 1.89 6.61 20.85
N PHE A 45 2.70 5.69 20.34
CA PHE A 45 3.02 4.46 21.06
C PHE A 45 3.81 4.74 22.34
N PRO A 46 3.72 3.87 23.35
CA PRO A 46 4.64 3.91 24.48
C PRO A 46 6.09 3.90 24.00
N LYS A 47 6.96 4.59 24.74
CA LYS A 47 8.37 4.80 24.32
C LYS A 47 9.16 3.50 24.07
N ASP A 48 8.81 2.44 24.79
CA ASP A 48 9.42 1.11 24.73
C ASP A 48 8.59 0.10 23.92
N ALA A 49 7.57 0.56 23.17
CA ALA A 49 6.74 -0.31 22.37
C ALA A 49 7.50 -0.99 21.25
N VAL A 50 7.18 -2.24 20.98
CA VAL A 50 7.52 -2.92 19.73
C VAL A 50 6.41 -2.64 18.72
N VAL A 51 6.72 -1.94 17.63
CA VAL A 51 5.75 -1.52 16.61
C VAL A 51 6.06 -2.24 15.30
N ILE A 52 5.32 -3.32 15.05
CA ILE A 52 5.49 -4.21 13.88
C ILE A 52 4.15 -4.45 13.17
N ASP A 53 3.39 -3.36 12.97
CA ASP A 53 2.00 -3.39 12.49
C ASP A 53 1.79 -2.89 11.05
N ALA A 54 2.68 -2.03 10.53
CA ALA A 54 2.44 -1.28 9.29
C ALA A 54 3.45 -1.55 8.16
N ASN A 55 4.21 -2.64 8.24
CA ASN A 55 5.25 -2.99 7.27
C ASN A 55 6.28 -1.87 7.08
N GLU A 56 6.59 -1.15 8.14
CA GLU A 56 7.68 -0.16 8.17
C GLU A 56 9.04 -0.86 8.23
N ASN A 57 10.11 -0.15 7.92
CA ASN A 57 11.46 -0.66 8.10
C ASN A 57 12.05 -0.04 9.37
N PRO A 58 12.35 -0.85 10.40
CA PRO A 58 12.81 -0.34 11.71
C PRO A 58 14.17 0.34 11.65
N LEU A 59 14.95 0.11 10.58
CA LEU A 59 16.27 0.73 10.39
C LEU A 59 16.19 2.20 9.96
N GLY A 60 14.98 2.69 9.57
CA GLY A 60 14.83 4.05 9.07
C GLY A 60 15.59 4.34 7.78
N PRO A 61 15.75 5.61 7.36
CA PRO A 61 16.57 6.00 6.23
C PRO A 61 18.06 5.66 6.47
N CYS A 62 18.81 5.39 5.40
CA CYS A 62 20.26 5.16 5.53
C CYS A 62 21.01 6.44 5.89
N GLY A 63 22.28 6.30 6.35
CA GLY A 63 23.08 7.43 6.81
C GLY A 63 23.22 8.55 5.77
N VAL A 64 23.49 8.20 4.50
CA VAL A 64 23.59 9.20 3.42
C VAL A 64 22.26 9.89 3.13
N ALA A 65 21.13 9.19 3.30
CA ALA A 65 19.80 9.80 3.18
C ALA A 65 19.52 10.77 4.34
N CYS A 66 19.88 10.42 5.57
CA CYS A 66 19.75 11.30 6.74
C CYS A 66 20.60 12.58 6.57
N SER A 67 21.85 12.45 6.11
CA SER A 67 22.70 13.61 5.79
C SER A 67 22.06 14.49 4.72
N ALA A 68 21.58 13.91 3.63
CA ALA A 68 20.92 14.66 2.56
C ALA A 68 19.67 15.42 3.03
N VAL A 69 18.87 14.85 3.95
CA VAL A 69 17.74 15.55 4.59
C VAL A 69 18.22 16.77 5.38
N THR A 70 19.26 16.60 6.18
CA THR A 70 19.82 17.67 7.02
C THR A 70 20.34 18.83 6.16
N ASP A 71 21.09 18.52 5.12
CA ASP A 71 21.67 19.51 4.21
C ASP A 71 20.58 20.30 3.46
N MET A 72 19.49 19.64 3.11
CA MET A 72 18.38 20.27 2.38
C MET A 72 17.41 21.04 3.28
N ALA A 73 17.39 20.82 4.58
CA ALA A 73 16.42 21.44 5.48
C ALA A 73 16.46 22.99 5.40
N SER A 74 17.64 23.58 5.32
CA SER A 74 17.83 25.04 5.20
C SER A 74 17.35 25.61 3.85
N GLN A 75 17.20 24.77 2.82
CA GLN A 75 16.76 25.17 1.47
C GLN A 75 15.25 24.99 1.28
N GLY A 76 14.50 24.62 2.32
CA GLY A 76 13.07 24.35 2.28
C GLY A 76 12.18 25.53 1.84
N GLY A 77 12.74 26.74 1.73
CA GLY A 77 12.03 27.92 1.18
C GLY A 77 11.95 27.96 -0.37
N ARG A 78 12.44 26.95 -1.07
CA ARG A 78 12.46 26.89 -2.54
C ARG A 78 11.86 25.56 -3.03
N TYR A 79 11.10 25.60 -4.12
CA TYR A 79 10.51 24.39 -4.73
C TYR A 79 11.55 23.45 -5.35
N SER A 80 12.67 23.99 -5.87
CA SER A 80 13.82 23.23 -6.41
C SER A 80 13.42 22.06 -7.34
N MET A 81 12.54 22.32 -8.31
CA MET A 81 11.95 21.28 -9.19
C MET A 81 13.01 20.44 -9.92
N TRP A 82 14.17 21.03 -10.25
CA TRP A 82 15.28 20.33 -10.88
C TRP A 82 15.79 19.11 -10.07
N MET A 83 15.61 19.12 -8.75
CA MET A 83 15.98 17.95 -7.91
C MET A 83 15.08 16.74 -8.20
N THR A 84 13.81 17.01 -8.47
CA THR A 84 12.87 15.94 -8.87
C THR A 84 13.26 15.35 -10.23
N ASP A 85 13.71 16.20 -11.17
CA ASP A 85 14.20 15.74 -12.47
C ASP A 85 15.48 14.89 -12.33
N ASP A 86 16.41 15.26 -11.41
CA ASP A 86 17.62 14.48 -11.09
C ASP A 86 17.26 13.14 -10.45
N LEU A 87 16.29 13.10 -9.53
CA LEU A 87 15.78 11.87 -8.94
C LEU A 87 15.19 10.92 -10.02
N VAL A 88 14.34 11.46 -10.89
CA VAL A 88 13.73 10.69 -11.98
C VAL A 88 14.81 10.17 -12.92
N LYS A 89 15.76 11.02 -13.31
CA LYS A 89 16.89 10.62 -14.14
C LYS A 89 17.72 9.51 -13.48
N THR A 90 18.09 9.70 -12.21
CA THR A 90 18.88 8.71 -11.45
C THR A 90 18.16 7.35 -11.41
N PHE A 91 16.86 7.34 -11.10
CA PHE A 91 16.08 6.10 -11.09
C PHE A 91 15.96 5.48 -12.49
N SER A 92 15.70 6.28 -13.50
CA SER A 92 15.56 5.84 -14.89
C SER A 92 16.83 5.20 -15.40
N ASP A 93 17.99 5.82 -15.14
CA ASP A 93 19.29 5.27 -15.53
C ASP A 93 19.55 3.90 -14.87
N LEU A 94 19.27 3.77 -13.57
CA LEU A 94 19.41 2.51 -12.82
C LEU A 94 18.47 1.41 -13.34
N GLN A 95 17.29 1.77 -13.82
CA GLN A 95 16.33 0.81 -14.36
C GLN A 95 16.47 0.59 -15.88
N GLY A 96 17.33 1.35 -16.57
CA GLY A 96 17.43 1.34 -18.03
C GLY A 96 16.14 1.78 -18.73
N LEU A 97 15.49 2.81 -18.18
CA LEU A 97 14.28 3.46 -18.69
C LEU A 97 14.62 4.84 -19.23
N LYS A 98 13.72 5.38 -20.08
CA LYS A 98 13.73 6.79 -20.40
C LYS A 98 13.02 7.58 -19.28
N PRO A 99 13.45 8.82 -18.93
CA PRO A 99 12.85 9.59 -17.84
C PRO A 99 11.33 9.78 -17.92
N HIS A 100 10.76 9.96 -19.10
CA HIS A 100 9.32 10.15 -19.31
C HIS A 100 8.46 8.87 -19.09
N TYR A 101 9.08 7.73 -18.75
CA TYR A 101 8.41 6.51 -18.29
C TYR A 101 8.26 6.47 -16.77
N VAL A 102 8.71 7.50 -16.05
CA VAL A 102 8.73 7.54 -14.59
C VAL A 102 8.08 8.82 -14.10
N LEU A 103 7.05 8.71 -13.27
CA LEU A 103 6.36 9.82 -12.65
C LEU A 103 6.52 9.74 -11.12
N PRO A 104 7.13 10.74 -10.47
CA PRO A 104 7.35 10.74 -9.03
C PRO A 104 6.11 11.18 -8.25
N PHE A 105 5.94 10.62 -7.03
CA PHE A 105 4.83 10.91 -6.14
C PHE A 105 5.27 10.87 -4.66
N PRO A 106 4.52 11.49 -3.74
CA PRO A 106 4.70 11.35 -2.30
C PRO A 106 4.33 9.93 -1.80
N GLY A 107 5.11 8.91 -2.20
CA GLY A 107 4.87 7.49 -1.97
C GLY A 107 4.09 6.84 -3.10
N SER A 108 3.88 5.51 -3.03
CA SER A 108 3.18 4.76 -4.08
C SER A 108 1.65 4.71 -3.90
N SER A 109 1.11 5.21 -2.78
CA SER A 109 -0.34 5.21 -2.56
C SER A 109 -1.08 6.15 -3.49
N GLU A 110 -0.50 7.31 -3.83
CA GLU A 110 -1.10 8.24 -4.78
C GLU A 110 -1.23 7.64 -6.19
N PRO A 111 -0.14 7.18 -6.83
CA PRO A 111 -0.26 6.61 -8.17
C PRO A 111 -1.11 5.35 -8.20
N LEU A 112 -1.21 4.59 -7.09
CA LEU A 112 -2.16 3.48 -6.98
C LEU A 112 -3.60 3.99 -7.11
N HIS A 113 -3.99 4.99 -6.29
CA HIS A 113 -5.33 5.55 -6.31
C HIS A 113 -5.65 6.20 -7.67
N TYR A 114 -4.72 6.99 -8.19
CA TYR A 114 -4.90 7.69 -9.48
C TYR A 114 -5.01 6.71 -10.64
N SER A 115 -4.22 5.62 -10.65
CA SER A 115 -4.36 4.57 -11.68
C SER A 115 -5.73 3.90 -11.62
N VAL A 116 -6.24 3.61 -10.43
CA VAL A 116 -7.58 3.04 -10.30
C VAL A 116 -8.64 4.02 -10.79
N LEU A 117 -8.57 5.29 -10.41
CA LEU A 117 -9.52 6.32 -10.87
C LEU A 117 -9.47 6.51 -12.39
N ALA A 118 -8.27 6.51 -12.98
CA ALA A 118 -8.07 6.75 -14.42
C ALA A 118 -8.62 5.61 -15.31
N PHE A 119 -8.60 4.38 -14.81
CA PHE A 119 -8.90 3.21 -15.64
C PHE A 119 -10.13 2.42 -15.20
N THR A 120 -10.83 2.84 -14.13
CA THR A 120 -12.09 2.23 -13.69
C THR A 120 -13.29 3.18 -13.82
N SER A 121 -14.49 2.62 -13.87
CA SER A 121 -15.74 3.37 -13.92
C SER A 121 -16.90 2.43 -13.54
N PRO A 122 -18.17 2.89 -13.45
CA PRO A 122 -19.30 1.99 -13.26
C PRO A 122 -19.38 0.85 -14.28
N ALA A 123 -18.81 1.02 -15.50
CA ALA A 123 -18.76 0.01 -16.55
C ALA A 123 -17.43 -0.75 -16.63
N LYS A 124 -16.42 -0.39 -15.82
CA LYS A 124 -15.07 -0.99 -15.84
C LYS A 124 -14.64 -1.33 -14.41
N SER A 125 -14.70 -2.63 -14.07
CA SER A 125 -14.43 -3.11 -12.71
C SER A 125 -12.94 -3.05 -12.32
N TYR A 126 -12.71 -3.04 -11.00
CA TYR A 126 -11.41 -3.22 -10.36
C TYR A 126 -11.29 -4.63 -9.82
N VAL A 127 -10.28 -5.38 -10.25
CA VAL A 127 -10.04 -6.77 -9.86
C VAL A 127 -8.84 -6.87 -8.96
N THR A 128 -8.97 -7.52 -7.81
CA THR A 128 -7.90 -7.68 -6.81
C THR A 128 -8.00 -9.03 -6.12
N ALA A 129 -6.92 -9.46 -5.47
CA ALA A 129 -6.95 -10.64 -4.61
C ALA A 129 -7.62 -10.36 -3.25
N ASP A 130 -8.08 -11.43 -2.59
CA ASP A 130 -8.56 -11.43 -1.22
C ASP A 130 -8.01 -12.66 -0.45
N PRO A 131 -7.14 -12.44 0.57
CA PRO A 131 -6.69 -11.16 1.09
C PRO A 131 -5.68 -10.45 0.17
N GLY A 132 -5.78 -9.12 0.14
CA GLY A 132 -4.90 -8.24 -0.61
C GLY A 132 -4.78 -6.87 0.06
N TYR A 133 -4.08 -5.95 -0.58
CA TYR A 133 -3.99 -4.56 -0.12
C TYR A 133 -5.22 -3.77 -0.59
N GLU A 134 -5.99 -3.22 0.35
CA GLU A 134 -7.35 -2.73 0.12
C GLU A 134 -7.43 -1.30 -0.42
N ALA A 135 -6.33 -0.55 -0.46
CA ALA A 135 -6.34 0.86 -0.85
C ALA A 135 -6.92 1.09 -2.26
N GLY A 136 -6.62 0.21 -3.22
CA GLY A 136 -7.18 0.29 -4.57
C GLY A 136 -8.69 0.06 -4.61
N ALA A 137 -9.22 -0.82 -3.77
CA ALA A 137 -10.66 -1.05 -3.66
C ALA A 137 -11.40 0.21 -3.14
N HIS A 138 -10.75 1.01 -2.28
CA HIS A 138 -11.30 2.28 -1.84
C HIS A 138 -11.41 3.28 -3.00
N ALA A 139 -10.35 3.42 -3.81
CA ALA A 139 -10.38 4.28 -5.00
C ALA A 139 -11.45 3.82 -6.02
N ALA A 140 -11.59 2.51 -6.22
CA ALA A 140 -12.61 1.93 -7.10
C ALA A 140 -14.05 2.27 -6.67
N LYS A 141 -14.33 2.29 -5.37
CA LYS A 141 -15.64 2.75 -4.85
C LYS A 141 -15.91 4.20 -5.23
N ILE A 142 -14.90 5.07 -5.21
CA ILE A 142 -15.03 6.49 -5.55
C ILE A 142 -15.32 6.66 -7.05
N SER A 143 -14.68 5.88 -7.92
CA SER A 143 -15.00 5.88 -9.37
C SER A 143 -16.35 5.24 -9.70
N GLY A 144 -17.05 4.68 -8.70
CA GLY A 144 -18.30 3.91 -8.89
C GLY A 144 -18.07 2.52 -9.48
N ALA A 145 -16.83 2.05 -9.53
CA ALA A 145 -16.51 0.76 -10.12
C ALA A 145 -16.85 -0.41 -9.19
N ARG A 146 -17.29 -1.51 -9.78
CA ARG A 146 -17.45 -2.78 -9.08
C ARG A 146 -16.08 -3.32 -8.66
N VAL A 147 -15.93 -3.68 -7.38
CA VAL A 147 -14.75 -4.35 -6.86
C VAL A 147 -14.93 -5.86 -6.91
N VAL A 148 -14.09 -6.54 -7.69
CA VAL A 148 -14.07 -8.00 -7.82
C VAL A 148 -12.92 -8.55 -7.01
N ARG A 149 -13.24 -9.31 -5.95
CA ARG A 149 -12.26 -9.97 -5.08
C ARG A 149 -12.14 -11.43 -5.46
N VAL A 150 -10.92 -11.88 -5.71
CA VAL A 150 -10.61 -13.25 -6.12
C VAL A 150 -9.73 -13.89 -5.04
N PRO A 151 -10.10 -15.07 -4.51
CA PRO A 151 -9.25 -15.77 -3.56
C PRO A 151 -7.86 -16.04 -4.11
N LEU A 152 -6.86 -16.04 -3.22
CA LEU A 152 -5.51 -16.47 -3.57
C LEU A 152 -5.48 -17.98 -3.87
N THR A 153 -4.49 -18.43 -4.61
CA THR A 153 -4.22 -19.86 -4.87
C THR A 153 -3.86 -20.58 -3.56
N LYS A 154 -3.74 -21.92 -3.62
CA LYS A 154 -3.24 -22.73 -2.49
C LYS A 154 -1.81 -22.38 -2.05
N THR A 155 -1.03 -21.77 -2.94
CA THR A 155 0.32 -21.26 -2.64
C THR A 155 0.32 -19.78 -2.26
N TYR A 156 -0.85 -19.21 -2.04
CA TYR A 156 -1.07 -17.81 -1.68
C TYR A 156 -0.62 -16.79 -2.74
N ALA A 157 -0.40 -17.21 -3.98
CA ALA A 157 -0.19 -16.32 -5.13
C ALA A 157 -1.55 -15.79 -5.66
N HIS A 158 -1.53 -14.72 -6.43
CA HIS A 158 -2.70 -14.27 -7.17
C HIS A 158 -3.15 -15.35 -8.17
N ASP A 159 -4.43 -15.70 -8.18
CA ASP A 159 -5.00 -16.59 -9.18
C ASP A 159 -5.37 -15.79 -10.44
N VAL A 160 -4.40 -15.57 -11.29
CA VAL A 160 -4.54 -14.73 -12.49
C VAL A 160 -5.60 -15.26 -13.46
N LYS A 161 -5.78 -16.59 -13.53
CA LYS A 161 -6.80 -17.20 -14.39
C LYS A 161 -8.20 -16.99 -13.84
N ALA A 162 -8.37 -17.13 -12.53
CA ALA A 162 -9.62 -16.81 -11.86
C ALA A 162 -9.94 -15.30 -11.94
N MET A 163 -8.93 -14.43 -11.83
CA MET A 163 -9.09 -12.98 -11.99
C MET A 163 -9.61 -12.63 -13.37
N LEU A 164 -9.05 -13.21 -14.45
CA LEU A 164 -9.52 -13.02 -15.83
C LEU A 164 -10.96 -13.50 -16.01
N ALA A 165 -11.27 -14.69 -15.49
CA ALA A 165 -12.60 -15.29 -15.63
C ALA A 165 -13.68 -14.50 -14.87
N ALA A 166 -13.34 -13.89 -13.73
CA ALA A 166 -14.28 -13.19 -12.86
C ALA A 166 -14.73 -11.82 -13.39
N ALA A 167 -13.98 -11.20 -14.31
CA ALA A 167 -14.23 -9.81 -14.72
C ALA A 167 -13.89 -9.54 -16.19
N PRO A 168 -14.71 -9.94 -17.15
CA PRO A 168 -14.53 -9.59 -18.55
C PRO A 168 -14.69 -8.08 -18.82
N ASP A 169 -15.28 -7.35 -17.89
CA ASP A 169 -15.44 -5.89 -17.88
C ASP A 169 -14.32 -5.14 -17.12
N ALA A 170 -13.23 -5.81 -16.75
CA ALA A 170 -12.19 -5.19 -15.95
C ALA A 170 -11.56 -3.96 -16.64
N GLY A 171 -11.43 -2.88 -15.87
CA GLY A 171 -10.60 -1.72 -16.22
C GLY A 171 -9.18 -1.84 -15.66
N VAL A 172 -9.07 -2.41 -14.44
CA VAL A 172 -7.81 -2.60 -13.75
C VAL A 172 -7.74 -3.99 -13.14
N PHE A 173 -6.65 -4.71 -13.43
CA PHE A 173 -6.22 -5.86 -12.65
C PHE A 173 -5.08 -5.42 -11.73
N TYR A 174 -5.24 -5.60 -10.43
CA TYR A 174 -4.23 -5.24 -9.44
C TYR A 174 -3.52 -6.46 -8.90
N ILE A 175 -2.20 -6.48 -9.03
CA ILE A 175 -1.29 -7.50 -8.51
C ILE A 175 -0.29 -6.82 -7.57
N CYS A 176 -0.25 -7.23 -6.30
CA CYS A 176 0.82 -6.86 -5.38
C CYS A 176 1.81 -8.02 -5.28
N SER A 177 3.06 -7.84 -5.70
CA SER A 177 4.05 -8.92 -5.70
C SER A 177 5.43 -8.41 -5.26
N PRO A 178 5.91 -8.87 -4.10
CA PRO A 178 5.27 -9.73 -3.08
C PRO A 178 3.96 -9.16 -2.53
N ASN A 179 2.99 -10.04 -2.25
CA ASN A 179 1.65 -9.62 -1.84
C ASN A 179 1.61 -9.06 -0.39
N ASN A 180 0.80 -8.08 -0.14
CA ASN A 180 0.39 -7.67 1.19
C ASN A 180 -1.05 -8.18 1.45
N PRO A 181 -1.30 -9.09 2.44
CA PRO A 181 -0.46 -9.31 3.63
C PRO A 181 0.47 -10.54 3.61
N THR A 182 0.38 -11.41 2.64
CA THR A 182 0.99 -12.75 2.69
C THR A 182 2.51 -12.77 2.49
N GLY A 183 3.06 -11.77 1.83
CA GLY A 183 4.46 -11.71 1.44
C GLY A 183 4.84 -12.70 0.32
N THR A 184 3.88 -13.33 -0.30
CA THR A 184 4.08 -14.34 -1.37
C THR A 184 4.21 -13.70 -2.74
N LEU A 185 4.92 -14.36 -3.63
CA LEU A 185 5.11 -13.91 -5.02
C LEU A 185 4.01 -14.44 -5.94
N THR A 186 3.63 -13.62 -6.90
CA THR A 186 3.01 -14.05 -8.15
C THR A 186 4.14 -14.17 -9.17
N SER A 187 4.21 -15.27 -9.91
CA SER A 187 5.30 -15.51 -10.87
C SER A 187 5.28 -14.45 -11.98
N HIS A 188 6.45 -14.14 -12.52
CA HIS A 188 6.54 -13.22 -13.66
C HIS A 188 5.75 -13.75 -14.86
N SER A 189 5.80 -15.06 -15.11
CA SER A 189 5.02 -15.71 -16.17
C SER A 189 3.50 -15.62 -15.96
N ASP A 190 3.01 -15.62 -14.70
CA ASP A 190 1.59 -15.39 -14.43
C ASP A 190 1.21 -13.93 -14.67
N ILE A 191 2.12 -13.00 -14.35
CA ILE A 191 1.93 -11.56 -14.63
C ILE A 191 1.87 -11.32 -16.15
N GLU A 192 2.78 -11.92 -16.92
CA GLU A 192 2.76 -11.87 -18.39
C GLU A 192 1.49 -12.51 -18.96
N TYR A 193 1.11 -13.70 -18.44
CA TYR A 193 -0.12 -14.36 -18.85
C TYR A 193 -1.35 -13.48 -18.66
N LEU A 194 -1.47 -12.83 -17.48
CA LEU A 194 -2.57 -11.89 -17.20
C LEU A 194 -2.56 -10.72 -18.18
N LEU A 195 -1.39 -10.15 -18.43
CA LEU A 195 -1.20 -9.01 -19.34
C LEU A 195 -1.62 -9.35 -20.78
N ASP A 196 -1.28 -10.54 -21.26
CA ASP A 196 -1.58 -10.96 -22.63
C ASP A 196 -3.06 -11.37 -22.82
N HIS A 197 -3.77 -11.76 -21.75
CA HIS A 197 -5.15 -12.25 -21.82
C HIS A 197 -6.19 -11.28 -21.26
N LYS A 198 -5.76 -10.16 -20.67
CA LYS A 198 -6.70 -9.14 -20.13
C LYS A 198 -7.58 -8.52 -21.22
N PRO A 199 -8.79 -8.06 -20.90
CA PRO A 199 -9.64 -7.35 -21.84
C PRO A 199 -8.94 -6.14 -22.47
N LYS A 200 -9.21 -5.89 -23.76
CA LYS A 200 -8.67 -4.73 -24.45
C LYS A 200 -9.10 -3.42 -23.76
N GLY A 201 -8.14 -2.52 -23.54
CA GLY A 201 -8.38 -1.23 -22.87
C GLY A 201 -8.38 -1.30 -21.34
N SER A 202 -8.17 -2.48 -20.73
CA SER A 202 -7.80 -2.59 -19.33
C SER A 202 -6.30 -2.43 -19.14
N ILE A 203 -5.87 -2.12 -17.91
CA ILE A 203 -4.46 -2.10 -17.52
C ILE A 203 -4.16 -3.17 -16.47
N LEU A 204 -2.89 -3.58 -16.42
CA LEU A 204 -2.32 -4.30 -15.30
C LEU A 204 -1.61 -3.31 -14.38
N LEU A 205 -2.02 -3.25 -13.10
CA LEU A 205 -1.38 -2.44 -12.07
C LEU A 205 -0.59 -3.35 -11.14
N VAL A 206 0.76 -3.32 -11.27
CA VAL A 206 1.68 -4.16 -10.50
C VAL A 206 2.28 -3.34 -9.37
N ASP A 207 1.91 -3.64 -8.14
CA ASP A 207 2.48 -3.00 -6.95
C ASP A 207 3.72 -3.78 -6.48
N GLU A 208 4.88 -3.21 -6.73
CA GLU A 208 6.19 -3.74 -6.36
C GLU A 208 6.76 -3.09 -5.10
N ALA A 209 5.91 -2.69 -4.15
CA ALA A 209 6.36 -2.06 -2.91
C ALA A 209 7.37 -2.92 -2.14
N TYR A 210 7.33 -4.23 -2.27
CA TYR A 210 8.17 -5.18 -1.55
C TYR A 210 9.19 -5.92 -2.42
N ILE A 211 9.28 -5.64 -3.71
CA ILE A 211 10.10 -6.41 -4.67
C ILE A 211 11.58 -6.50 -4.26
N HIS A 212 12.12 -5.47 -3.65
CA HIS A 212 13.51 -5.43 -3.22
C HIS A 212 13.86 -6.43 -2.10
N PHE A 213 12.88 -6.99 -1.40
CA PHE A 213 13.09 -8.06 -0.40
C PHE A 213 13.14 -9.46 -1.02
N ALA A 214 12.64 -9.62 -2.23
CA ALA A 214 12.52 -10.91 -2.92
C ALA A 214 13.64 -11.14 -3.94
N ASP A 215 13.82 -12.40 -4.32
CA ASP A 215 14.58 -12.80 -5.49
C ASP A 215 13.60 -13.06 -6.63
N ALA A 216 13.13 -11.98 -7.26
CA ALA A 216 12.14 -12.02 -8.30
C ALA A 216 12.41 -10.96 -9.38
N SER A 217 12.02 -11.25 -10.62
CA SER A 217 12.06 -10.31 -11.72
C SER A 217 11.03 -9.19 -11.51
N SER A 218 11.38 -7.99 -11.92
CA SER A 218 10.49 -6.84 -11.89
C SER A 218 9.66 -6.75 -13.17
N ALA A 219 8.40 -6.34 -13.06
CA ALA A 219 7.55 -6.02 -14.20
C ALA A 219 7.93 -4.71 -14.93
N VAL A 220 9.02 -4.05 -14.56
CA VAL A 220 9.57 -2.89 -15.27
C VAL A 220 10.03 -3.26 -16.69
N ASP A 221 10.42 -4.51 -16.93
CA ASP A 221 10.73 -4.99 -18.28
C ASP A 221 9.50 -4.97 -19.22
N LEU A 222 8.31 -5.22 -18.70
CA LEU A 222 7.05 -5.08 -19.45
C LEU A 222 6.77 -3.62 -19.81
N VAL A 223 7.15 -2.66 -18.93
CA VAL A 223 7.08 -1.23 -19.23
C VAL A 223 8.04 -0.87 -20.36
N LYS A 224 9.29 -1.42 -20.35
CA LYS A 224 10.26 -1.22 -21.44
C LYS A 224 9.76 -1.74 -22.79
N ALA A 225 8.88 -2.74 -22.76
CA ALA A 225 8.24 -3.31 -23.93
C ALA A 225 6.94 -2.60 -24.33
N ASP A 226 6.68 -1.39 -23.78
CA ASP A 226 5.51 -0.54 -24.05
C ASP A 226 4.16 -1.22 -23.81
N LYS A 227 4.12 -2.19 -22.89
CA LYS A 227 2.89 -2.91 -22.55
C LYS A 227 1.94 -2.06 -21.71
N ASP A 228 0.65 -2.46 -21.67
CA ASP A 228 -0.40 -1.82 -20.87
C ASP A 228 -0.28 -2.18 -19.37
N VAL A 229 0.83 -1.81 -18.79
CA VAL A 229 1.18 -2.05 -17.37
C VAL A 229 1.60 -0.75 -16.70
N VAL A 230 1.16 -0.57 -15.45
CA VAL A 230 1.66 0.46 -14.53
C VAL A 230 2.33 -0.25 -13.37
N VAL A 231 3.59 0.02 -13.14
CA VAL A 231 4.36 -0.53 -12.01
C VAL A 231 4.51 0.54 -10.94
N LEU A 232 4.26 0.16 -9.68
CA LEU A 232 4.42 1.05 -8.53
C LEU A 232 5.68 0.70 -7.75
N ARG A 233 6.45 1.72 -7.38
CA ARG A 233 7.64 1.61 -6.52
C ARG A 233 7.56 2.61 -5.38
N THR A 234 8.09 2.24 -4.22
CA THR A 234 8.11 3.10 -3.04
C THR A 234 9.43 3.04 -2.30
N PHE A 235 9.81 4.16 -1.70
CA PHE A 235 10.92 4.24 -0.76
C PHE A 235 10.49 3.93 0.69
N SER A 236 9.21 3.69 0.93
CA SER A 236 8.67 3.45 2.27
C SER A 236 9.19 2.16 2.93
N LYS A 237 9.58 1.13 2.13
CA LYS A 237 9.84 -0.23 2.63
C LYS A 237 11.34 -0.49 2.77
N ILE A 238 12.02 -0.99 1.74
CA ILE A 238 13.44 -1.34 1.83
C ILE A 238 14.31 -0.12 2.18
N TYR A 239 13.97 1.06 1.66
CA TYR A 239 14.73 2.29 1.90
C TYR A 239 14.44 2.94 3.27
N GLY A 240 13.42 2.47 4.03
CA GLY A 240 13.11 2.98 5.36
C GLY A 240 12.56 4.40 5.40
N MET A 241 12.00 4.89 4.31
CA MET A 241 11.56 6.28 4.14
C MET A 241 10.04 6.45 4.21
N ALA A 242 9.34 5.65 5.01
CA ALA A 242 7.89 5.66 5.10
C ALA A 242 7.32 7.05 5.45
N GLY A 243 7.93 7.75 6.38
CA GLY A 243 7.55 9.10 6.82
C GLY A 243 8.01 10.22 5.88
N LEU A 244 9.02 10.02 5.03
CA LEU A 244 9.54 11.03 4.10
C LEU A 244 8.69 11.15 2.82
N ARG A 245 7.95 10.11 2.47
CA ARG A 245 7.00 10.09 1.34
C ARG A 245 7.66 10.28 -0.03
N CYS A 246 8.19 9.18 -0.61
CA CYS A 246 8.70 9.13 -1.98
C CYS A 246 8.33 7.81 -2.65
N GLY A 247 8.00 7.85 -3.94
CA GLY A 247 7.66 6.69 -4.76
C GLY A 247 7.47 7.08 -6.22
N PHE A 248 7.18 6.08 -7.04
CA PHE A 248 7.00 6.25 -8.49
C PHE A 248 5.81 5.46 -9.01
N GLY A 249 5.13 6.04 -10.02
CA GLY A 249 4.40 5.33 -11.05
C GLY A 249 5.27 5.17 -12.28
N ILE A 250 5.37 3.97 -12.83
CA ILE A 250 6.26 3.63 -13.94
C ILE A 250 5.41 2.96 -15.02
N ALA A 251 5.30 3.59 -16.17
CA ALA A 251 4.53 3.07 -17.31
C ALA A 251 4.95 3.78 -18.61
N ARG A 252 4.43 3.34 -19.75
CA ARG A 252 4.54 4.11 -20.98
C ARG A 252 3.83 5.48 -20.84
N PRO A 253 4.30 6.53 -21.52
CA PRO A 253 3.87 7.92 -21.28
C PRO A 253 2.35 8.12 -21.34
N GLU A 254 1.67 7.52 -22.30
CA GLU A 254 0.23 7.71 -22.50
C GLU A 254 -0.62 7.15 -21.33
N LEU A 255 -0.09 6.18 -20.57
CA LEU A 255 -0.74 5.70 -19.34
C LEU A 255 -0.45 6.66 -18.18
N LEU A 256 0.80 7.17 -18.08
CA LEU A 256 1.16 8.14 -17.04
C LEU A 256 0.42 9.47 -17.21
N GLU A 257 0.21 9.93 -18.42
CA GLU A 257 -0.61 11.13 -18.70
C GLU A 257 -2.02 10.98 -18.10
N LYS A 258 -2.68 9.84 -18.33
CA LYS A 258 -4.00 9.57 -17.73
C LYS A 258 -3.98 9.49 -16.20
N VAL A 259 -2.92 8.93 -15.62
CA VAL A 259 -2.75 8.91 -14.16
C VAL A 259 -2.54 10.33 -13.63
N ALA A 260 -1.76 11.14 -14.34
CA ALA A 260 -1.46 12.52 -13.98
C ALA A 260 -2.69 13.46 -14.01
N GLU A 261 -3.71 13.17 -14.82
CA GLU A 261 -4.98 13.92 -14.82
C GLU A 261 -5.67 13.97 -13.44
N PHE A 262 -5.42 12.96 -12.60
CA PHE A 262 -5.95 12.88 -11.22
C PHE A 262 -4.98 13.44 -10.17
N SER A 263 -3.76 13.75 -10.56
CA SER A 263 -2.72 14.28 -9.66
C SER A 263 -2.84 15.77 -9.49
N GLY A 264 -2.70 16.26 -8.25
CA GLY A 264 -2.48 17.69 -8.02
C GLY A 264 -1.09 18.14 -8.49
N TRP A 265 -0.96 19.41 -8.85
CA TRP A 265 0.31 20.04 -9.22
C TRP A 265 1.10 20.42 -7.95
N ASN A 266 1.50 19.42 -7.16
CA ASN A 266 2.29 19.63 -5.96
C ASN A 266 3.74 19.21 -6.19
N ALA A 267 4.67 20.08 -5.83
CA ALA A 267 6.08 19.73 -5.82
C ALA A 267 6.35 18.64 -4.78
N MET A 268 7.25 17.71 -5.09
CA MET A 268 7.76 16.75 -4.13
C MET A 268 8.49 17.46 -2.98
N PRO A 269 8.38 17.00 -1.73
CA PRO A 269 9.19 17.54 -0.63
C PRO A 269 10.68 17.40 -0.94
N ILE A 270 11.43 18.51 -0.97
CA ILE A 270 12.84 18.50 -1.38
C ILE A 270 13.71 17.60 -0.51
N THR A 271 13.41 17.47 0.78
CA THR A 271 14.09 16.56 1.70
C THR A 271 13.85 15.09 1.33
N ALA A 272 12.64 14.74 0.90
CA ALA A 272 12.33 13.40 0.43
C ALA A 272 13.06 13.07 -0.88
N VAL A 273 13.10 14.03 -1.81
CA VAL A 273 13.81 13.92 -3.08
C VAL A 273 15.31 13.73 -2.86
N ALA A 274 15.92 14.56 -2.01
CA ALA A 274 17.35 14.46 -1.67
C ALA A 274 17.69 13.10 -1.04
N ALA A 275 16.90 12.66 -0.06
CA ALA A 275 17.08 11.38 0.60
C ALA A 275 16.91 10.19 -0.36
N ALA A 276 15.92 10.26 -1.26
CA ALA A 276 15.68 9.21 -2.25
C ALA A 276 16.83 9.10 -3.25
N THR A 277 17.29 10.25 -3.78
CA THR A 277 18.44 10.30 -4.72
C THR A 277 19.70 9.75 -4.06
N ALA A 278 20.00 10.15 -2.81
CA ALA A 278 21.14 9.64 -2.05
C ALA A 278 21.03 8.11 -1.80
N SER A 279 19.82 7.64 -1.46
CA SER A 279 19.56 6.21 -1.25
C SER A 279 19.74 5.38 -2.51
N LEU A 280 19.36 5.89 -3.68
CA LEU A 280 19.54 5.19 -4.97
C LEU A 280 21.01 5.05 -5.37
N LYS A 281 21.84 6.01 -4.97
CA LYS A 281 23.30 6.03 -5.23
C LYS A 281 24.09 5.14 -4.27
N ASP A 282 23.49 4.64 -3.19
CA ASP A 282 24.13 3.68 -2.27
C ASP A 282 23.85 2.24 -2.71
N GLU A 283 24.74 1.70 -3.52
CA GLU A 283 24.62 0.34 -4.09
C GLU A 283 24.57 -0.77 -3.03
N ARG A 284 25.08 -0.52 -1.81
CA ARG A 284 25.10 -1.50 -0.71
C ARG A 284 23.78 -1.56 0.05
N LEU A 285 22.99 -0.50 0.01
CA LEU A 285 21.80 -0.34 0.84
C LEU A 285 20.78 -1.46 0.66
N VAL A 286 20.38 -1.73 -0.57
CA VAL A 286 19.34 -2.74 -0.87
C VAL A 286 19.83 -4.15 -0.55
N PRO A 287 21.00 -4.62 -1.04
CA PRO A 287 21.51 -5.96 -0.70
C PRO A 287 21.67 -6.18 0.81
N GLU A 288 22.21 -5.21 1.54
CA GLU A 288 22.42 -5.31 2.98
C GLU A 288 21.09 -5.42 3.74
N ARG A 289 20.13 -4.54 3.48
CA ARG A 289 18.82 -4.55 4.13
C ARG A 289 18.00 -5.79 3.79
N LYS A 290 18.07 -6.25 2.55
CA LYS A 290 17.47 -7.51 2.13
C LYS A 290 18.00 -8.67 2.95
N ARG A 291 19.32 -8.77 3.09
CA ARG A 291 19.98 -9.80 3.90
C ARG A 291 19.57 -9.73 5.37
N ILE A 292 19.61 -8.54 5.99
CA ILE A 292 19.20 -8.34 7.39
C ILE A 292 17.75 -8.81 7.60
N ASN A 293 16.85 -8.31 6.77
CA ASN A 293 15.43 -8.67 6.85
C ASN A 293 15.22 -10.19 6.68
N ALA A 294 15.86 -10.80 5.67
CA ALA A 294 15.73 -12.22 5.39
C ALA A 294 16.22 -13.08 6.56
N THR A 295 17.37 -12.73 7.17
CA THR A 295 17.95 -13.43 8.32
C THR A 295 17.00 -13.40 9.52
N ILE A 296 16.49 -12.22 9.88
CA ILE A 296 15.59 -12.05 11.02
C ILE A 296 14.24 -12.75 10.78
N ARG A 297 13.67 -12.59 9.57
CA ARG A 297 12.44 -13.26 9.18
C ARG A 297 12.58 -14.78 9.27
N GLN A 298 13.66 -15.33 8.71
CA GLN A 298 13.92 -16.76 8.74
C GLN A 298 14.04 -17.30 10.18
N ALA A 299 14.85 -16.66 11.01
CA ALA A 299 15.01 -17.04 12.42
C ALA A 299 13.66 -17.03 13.17
N THR A 300 12.83 -16.02 12.93
CA THR A 300 11.49 -15.92 13.53
C THR A 300 10.57 -17.05 13.03
N CYS A 301 10.57 -17.34 11.74
CA CYS A 301 9.77 -18.41 11.15
C CYS A 301 10.21 -19.81 11.64
N GLU A 302 11.50 -20.03 11.82
CA GLU A 302 12.06 -21.24 12.41
C GLU A 302 11.62 -21.41 13.87
N TRP A 303 11.62 -20.31 14.64
CA TRP A 303 11.12 -20.31 16.01
C TRP A 303 9.62 -20.65 16.04
N LEU A 304 8.80 -20.06 15.16
CA LEU A 304 7.37 -20.38 15.02
C LEU A 304 7.17 -21.87 14.74
N SER A 305 7.91 -22.42 13.75
CA SER A 305 7.85 -23.86 13.42
C SER A 305 8.19 -24.75 14.59
N LYS A 306 9.28 -24.47 15.32
CA LYS A 306 9.72 -25.24 16.49
C LYS A 306 8.71 -25.24 17.62
N ASN A 307 7.88 -24.18 17.71
CA ASN A 307 6.82 -24.06 18.71
C ASN A 307 5.44 -24.49 18.20
N GLY A 308 5.36 -25.10 17.01
CA GLY A 308 4.12 -25.64 16.45
C GLY A 308 3.14 -24.59 15.89
N TYR A 309 3.59 -23.37 15.65
CA TYR A 309 2.76 -22.32 15.08
C TYR A 309 2.81 -22.33 13.54
N SER A 310 1.65 -22.17 12.92
CA SER A 310 1.51 -22.12 11.48
C SER A 310 1.67 -20.70 10.95
N PHE A 311 2.43 -20.54 9.87
CA PHE A 311 2.62 -19.26 9.20
C PHE A 311 2.67 -19.45 7.69
N ILE A 312 2.52 -18.35 6.94
CA ILE A 312 2.67 -18.33 5.48
C ILE A 312 4.12 -17.93 5.15
N PRO A 313 4.89 -18.76 4.41
CA PRO A 313 6.23 -18.41 3.96
C PRO A 313 6.21 -17.12 3.11
N SER A 314 7.06 -16.17 3.47
CA SER A 314 7.08 -14.83 2.89
C SER A 314 8.43 -14.47 2.29
N GLN A 315 8.40 -13.66 1.24
CA GLN A 315 9.57 -13.01 0.63
C GLN A 315 9.54 -11.47 0.78
N SER A 316 8.78 -10.96 1.76
CA SER A 316 8.58 -9.56 2.06
C SER A 316 9.17 -9.20 3.42
N ASN A 317 8.96 -7.96 3.90
CA ASN A 317 9.24 -7.57 5.27
C ASN A 317 8.07 -7.81 6.22
N CYS A 318 7.15 -8.68 5.86
CA CYS A 318 6.07 -9.15 6.73
C CYS A 318 5.68 -10.58 6.38
N PHE A 319 5.00 -11.25 7.28
CA PHE A 319 4.44 -12.59 7.10
C PHE A 319 3.15 -12.75 7.90
N MET A 320 2.33 -13.74 7.55
CA MET A 320 1.08 -14.06 8.26
C MET A 320 1.27 -15.25 9.19
N VAL A 321 0.72 -15.15 10.41
CA VAL A 321 0.70 -16.22 11.40
C VAL A 321 -0.75 -16.57 11.74
N ASP A 322 -1.08 -17.86 11.76
CA ASP A 322 -2.36 -18.34 12.25
C ASP A 322 -2.34 -18.45 13.78
N ALA A 323 -2.97 -17.50 14.44
CA ALA A 323 -3.07 -17.46 15.90
C ALA A 323 -4.06 -18.47 16.48
N LYS A 324 -4.82 -19.25 15.67
CA LYS A 324 -5.86 -20.20 16.08
C LYS A 324 -6.93 -19.60 17.00
N ARG A 325 -7.04 -18.29 17.01
CA ARG A 325 -8.02 -17.50 17.78
C ARG A 325 -8.37 -16.24 16.98
N PRO A 326 -9.48 -15.54 17.30
CA PRO A 326 -9.86 -14.33 16.58
C PRO A 326 -8.72 -13.31 16.52
N ALA A 327 -8.38 -12.85 15.32
CA ALA A 327 -7.25 -11.93 15.09
C ALA A 327 -7.36 -10.65 15.93
N LYS A 328 -8.58 -10.11 16.12
CA LYS A 328 -8.81 -8.92 16.95
C LYS A 328 -8.41 -9.15 18.41
N GLU A 329 -8.74 -10.32 18.96
CA GLU A 329 -8.36 -10.68 20.32
C GLU A 329 -6.84 -10.86 20.45
N MET A 330 -6.22 -11.50 19.46
CA MET A 330 -4.77 -11.66 19.42
C MET A 330 -4.05 -10.31 19.36
N ILE A 331 -4.49 -9.40 18.50
CA ILE A 331 -3.93 -8.04 18.38
C ILE A 331 -4.06 -7.29 19.71
N ALA A 332 -5.23 -7.34 20.36
CA ALA A 332 -5.45 -6.68 21.64
C ALA A 332 -4.58 -7.28 22.76
N ALA A 333 -4.45 -8.60 22.82
CA ALA A 333 -3.62 -9.29 23.80
C ALA A 333 -2.11 -8.98 23.60
N MET A 334 -1.64 -8.89 22.37
CA MET A 334 -0.27 -8.49 22.06
C MET A 334 -0.01 -7.02 22.40
N ALA A 335 -0.96 -6.12 22.11
CA ALA A 335 -0.87 -4.70 22.49
C ALA A 335 -0.77 -4.54 24.02
N ALA A 336 -1.49 -5.36 24.81
CA ALA A 336 -1.37 -5.39 26.28
C ALA A 336 0.02 -5.84 26.76
N GLN A 337 0.81 -6.51 25.92
CA GLN A 337 2.22 -6.82 26.14
C GLN A 337 3.18 -5.78 25.56
N ASN A 338 2.66 -4.60 25.18
CA ASN A 338 3.43 -3.54 24.53
C ASN A 338 4.07 -3.95 23.19
N VAL A 339 3.44 -4.88 22.48
CA VAL A 339 3.82 -5.36 21.14
C VAL A 339 2.66 -5.15 20.18
N PHE A 340 2.79 -4.21 19.28
CA PHE A 340 1.75 -3.83 18.32
C PHE A 340 1.98 -4.53 16.99
N ILE A 341 1.05 -5.45 16.66
CA ILE A 341 1.09 -6.27 15.44
C ILE A 341 -0.01 -5.81 14.46
N GLY A 342 0.07 -6.30 13.23
CA GLY A 342 -0.80 -5.86 12.14
C GLY A 342 -2.26 -6.28 12.29
N ARG A 343 -3.07 -5.73 11.43
CA ARG A 343 -4.53 -5.72 11.41
C ARG A 343 -5.16 -7.04 10.96
N PRO A 344 -6.47 -7.27 11.23
CA PRO A 344 -7.19 -8.45 10.78
C PRO A 344 -7.58 -8.35 9.30
N TRP A 345 -7.75 -9.51 8.65
CA TRP A 345 -8.42 -9.65 7.36
C TRP A 345 -9.67 -10.51 7.54
N PRO A 346 -10.88 -10.02 7.19
CA PRO A 346 -12.14 -10.75 7.45
C PRO A 346 -12.18 -12.15 6.81
N VAL A 347 -11.56 -12.33 5.64
CA VAL A 347 -11.49 -13.62 4.94
C VAL A 347 -10.64 -14.65 5.68
N TRP A 348 -9.71 -14.21 6.55
CA TRP A 348 -8.86 -15.06 7.38
C TRP A 348 -8.92 -14.61 8.85
N PRO A 349 -10.00 -14.94 9.56
CA PRO A 349 -10.33 -14.35 10.86
C PRO A 349 -9.36 -14.69 12.00
N THR A 350 -8.51 -15.71 11.83
CA THR A 350 -7.51 -16.13 12.83
C THR A 350 -6.08 -15.72 12.49
N TYR A 351 -5.87 -15.16 11.28
CA TYR A 351 -4.53 -14.76 10.85
C TYR A 351 -4.22 -13.33 11.25
N VAL A 352 -2.98 -13.11 11.71
CA VAL A 352 -2.41 -11.80 12.01
C VAL A 352 -1.16 -11.58 11.19
N ARG A 353 -0.93 -10.34 10.74
CA ARG A 353 0.29 -9.97 9.99
C ARG A 353 1.34 -9.45 10.95
N ILE A 354 2.56 -9.96 10.81
CA ILE A 354 3.72 -9.55 11.58
C ILE A 354 4.71 -8.86 10.64
N THR A 355 5.04 -7.60 10.92
CA THR A 355 6.15 -6.93 10.25
C THR A 355 7.47 -7.42 10.84
N VAL A 356 8.49 -7.61 10.02
CA VAL A 356 9.83 -7.99 10.47
C VAL A 356 10.51 -6.76 11.08
N GLY A 357 10.65 -6.76 12.39
CA GLY A 357 11.35 -5.76 13.17
C GLY A 357 12.88 -5.99 13.21
N THR A 358 13.56 -5.28 14.07
CA THR A 358 14.95 -5.58 14.47
C THR A 358 15.03 -6.91 15.23
N GLN A 359 16.22 -7.48 15.35
CA GLN A 359 16.38 -8.73 16.11
C GLN A 359 15.84 -8.62 17.55
N PRO A 360 16.15 -7.57 18.36
CA PRO A 360 15.56 -7.42 19.70
C PRO A 360 14.02 -7.26 19.70
N GLU A 361 13.46 -6.58 18.71
CA GLU A 361 12.01 -6.44 18.59
C GLU A 361 11.34 -7.80 18.31
N MET A 362 11.95 -8.62 17.45
CA MET A 362 11.41 -9.94 17.15
C MET A 362 11.57 -10.93 18.31
N GLU A 363 12.62 -10.81 19.11
CA GLU A 363 12.77 -11.57 20.36
C GLU A 363 11.64 -11.21 21.35
N ARG A 364 11.39 -9.92 21.57
CA ARG A 364 10.26 -9.46 22.39
C ARG A 364 8.90 -9.89 21.84
N PHE A 365 8.73 -9.88 20.51
CA PHE A 365 7.54 -10.44 19.87
C PHE A 365 7.37 -11.91 20.21
N GLN A 366 8.40 -12.75 20.08
CA GLN A 366 8.36 -14.18 20.36
C GLN A 366 7.95 -14.46 21.82
N GLU A 367 8.56 -13.76 22.79
CA GLU A 367 8.21 -13.87 24.20
C GLU A 367 6.75 -13.47 24.48
N ALA A 368 6.30 -12.33 23.94
CA ALA A 368 4.93 -11.86 24.13
C ALA A 368 3.93 -12.82 23.47
N PHE A 369 4.24 -13.29 22.25
CA PHE A 369 3.41 -14.22 21.50
C PHE A 369 3.25 -15.53 22.28
N GLN A 370 4.32 -16.08 22.83
CA GLN A 370 4.28 -17.31 23.64
C GLN A 370 3.46 -17.13 24.90
N ARG A 371 3.61 -16.02 25.64
CA ARG A 371 2.77 -15.70 26.82
C ARG A 371 1.30 -15.61 26.48
N VAL A 372 0.95 -14.95 25.39
CA VAL A 372 -0.44 -14.82 24.93
C VAL A 372 -1.01 -16.16 24.50
N MET A 373 -0.25 -16.96 23.77
CA MET A 373 -0.71 -18.27 23.28
C MET A 373 -0.86 -19.31 24.40
N SER A 374 -0.03 -19.26 25.44
CA SER A 374 -0.12 -20.16 26.61
C SER A 374 -1.24 -19.79 27.60
N GLY A 375 -1.93 -18.66 27.38
CA GLY A 375 -2.96 -18.18 28.32
C GLY A 375 -2.40 -17.47 29.57
N ALA A 376 -1.09 -17.38 29.72
CA ALA A 376 -0.45 -16.74 30.87
C ALA A 376 -0.68 -15.19 30.91
N ALA A 377 -1.13 -14.60 29.79
CA ALA A 377 -1.37 -13.17 29.66
C ALA A 377 -2.80 -12.74 30.04
N THR A 378 -3.72 -13.65 30.38
CA THR A 378 -5.14 -13.33 30.61
C THR A 378 -5.45 -12.70 31.97
N ALA A 379 -4.46 -12.55 32.86
CA ALA A 379 -4.68 -12.11 34.25
C ALA A 379 -4.80 -10.59 34.46
N SER A 380 -4.66 -9.75 33.43
CA SER A 380 -4.71 -8.26 33.58
C SER A 380 -5.26 -7.53 32.36
N LEU A 381 -6.44 -7.92 31.89
CA LEU A 381 -7.14 -7.11 30.89
C LEU A 381 -8.09 -6.13 31.59
N THR A 382 -7.62 -4.93 31.94
CA THR A 382 -8.50 -3.77 31.94
C THR A 382 -8.98 -3.58 30.48
N PRO A 383 -10.30 -3.46 30.23
CA PRO A 383 -10.77 -3.24 28.85
C PRO A 383 -10.17 -1.96 28.32
N THR A 384 -9.25 -2.07 27.39
CA THR A 384 -8.90 -0.94 26.52
C THR A 384 -10.17 -0.59 25.75
N PRO A 385 -10.51 0.71 25.58
CA PRO A 385 -11.65 1.11 24.74
C PRO A 385 -11.53 0.40 23.39
N GLU A 386 -12.63 -0.16 22.91
CA GLU A 386 -12.69 -0.87 21.63
C GLU A 386 -11.88 -0.13 20.59
N ALA A 387 -10.80 -0.75 20.11
CA ALA A 387 -10.07 -0.28 18.95
C ALA A 387 -11.04 -0.39 17.77
N SER A 388 -11.68 0.71 17.41
CA SER A 388 -12.53 0.77 16.24
C SER A 388 -11.63 0.69 15.02
N PHE A 389 -11.38 -0.54 14.55
CA PHE A 389 -10.76 -0.73 13.24
C PHE A 389 -11.60 0.02 12.22
N LEU A 390 -10.97 0.86 11.42
CA LEU A 390 -11.63 1.63 10.39
C LEU A 390 -12.48 0.70 9.53
N ASN A 391 -13.79 0.70 9.78
CA ASN A 391 -14.72 0.15 8.84
C ASN A 391 -14.79 1.15 7.69
N LEU A 392 -14.09 0.84 6.59
CA LEU A 392 -14.03 1.71 5.41
C LEU A 392 -15.43 2.00 4.80
N ASP A 393 -16.44 1.22 5.20
CA ASP A 393 -17.82 1.41 4.77
C ASP A 393 -18.57 2.49 5.59
N GLY A 394 -18.00 2.97 6.70
CA GLY A 394 -18.67 3.86 7.67
C GLY A 394 -17.89 5.09 8.12
N LEU A 395 -16.91 5.59 7.37
CA LEU A 395 -16.14 6.78 7.74
C LEU A 395 -16.99 8.07 7.62
N VAL A 396 -17.79 8.34 8.64
CA VAL A 396 -18.42 9.65 8.85
C VAL A 396 -17.40 10.56 9.52
N ILE A 397 -17.01 11.64 8.86
CA ILE A 397 -16.17 12.70 9.46
C ILE A 397 -17.02 13.40 10.51
N PRO A 398 -16.61 13.49 11.81
CA PRO A 398 -17.30 14.38 12.74
C PRO A 398 -17.14 15.82 12.23
N ALA A 399 -18.24 16.52 12.04
CA ALA A 399 -18.22 17.95 11.74
C ALA A 399 -17.45 18.64 12.86
N SER A 400 -16.40 19.39 12.50
CA SER A 400 -15.72 20.28 13.43
C SER A 400 -16.75 21.23 14.01
N ARG A 401 -16.91 21.24 15.33
CA ARG A 401 -17.66 22.28 16.00
C ARG A 401 -16.95 23.61 15.74
N ALA A 402 -17.65 24.52 15.04
CA ALA A 402 -17.28 25.90 14.90
C ALA A 402 -17.35 26.59 16.29
#